data_14a06df35cc30f53da499f28b23ea045
#
_entry.id   14a06df35cc30f53da499f28b23ea045
#
_cell.length_a   1.000
_cell.length_b   1.000
_cell.length_c   1.000
_cell.angle_alpha   90.00
_cell.angle_beta   90.00
_cell.angle_gamma   90.00
#
_symmetry.space_group_name_H-M   'P 1'
#
loop_
_entity.id
_entity.type
_entity.pdbx_description
1 polymer ?
#
loop_
_entity_poly.entity_id
_entity_poly.type
_entity_poly.pdbx_seq_one_letter_code
_entity_poly.pdbx_strand_id
1 'polypeptide(L)'
;MNYLITGATGEVGSRVVKGLLHRNVRPVVFVRDQAKARALYGDNVDIRVGDLRDNHSLRAALHRIDVLFLLNSGPELIQRDAAAAQIAKAAGVQRLVKLSSLDAHHQVGTGVWHAQGESAIRATGIPFAFVRPTGFMSNALFWTSQIKAEGVLRSSTGDGRIPFIDPDDIAAVAIEALTTVKYVGESLPITGPEALSYADMAAKIAAAIQKPIRFEAISEEQERSRMAKWEESSAMIDAHISIYRAIREGRLAAVTHEVERVLRRKPNSFDHWLHRNATTISLTSGTGNRCRKSSLTADGSTSRAW
;
A
#
# COMPACT_ATOMS: atom_id res chain seq x y z
N MET A 1 21.38 0.69 -14.52
CA MET A 1 19.93 0.44 -14.70
C MET A 1 19.16 1.65 -14.22
N ASN A 2 18.21 2.12 -15.01
CA ASN A 2 17.35 3.25 -14.69
C ASN A 2 15.99 2.74 -14.20
N TYR A 3 15.60 3.14 -13.00
CA TYR A 3 14.36 2.71 -12.35
C TYR A 3 13.35 3.84 -12.38
N LEU A 4 12.13 3.58 -12.85
CA LEU A 4 11.01 4.52 -12.73
C LEU A 4 10.08 4.03 -11.63
N ILE A 5 9.78 4.91 -10.68
CA ILE A 5 8.94 4.63 -9.52
C ILE A 5 7.65 5.43 -9.63
N THR A 6 6.51 4.74 -9.82
CA THR A 6 5.19 5.35 -9.70
C THR A 6 4.75 5.37 -8.23
N GLY A 7 3.80 6.24 -7.89
CA GLY A 7 3.36 6.39 -6.50
C GLY A 7 4.46 6.86 -5.55
N ALA A 8 5.52 7.47 -6.06
CA ALA A 8 6.75 7.82 -5.33
C ALA A 8 6.52 8.76 -4.13
N THR A 9 5.45 9.53 -4.08
CA THR A 9 5.11 10.43 -2.97
C THR A 9 4.12 9.81 -1.97
N GLY A 10 3.74 8.55 -2.20
CA GLY A 10 2.88 7.75 -1.32
C GLY A 10 3.67 6.96 -0.28
N GLU A 11 2.96 6.18 0.52
CA GLU A 11 3.53 5.47 1.66
C GLU A 11 4.63 4.48 1.29
N VAL A 12 4.33 3.49 0.45
CA VAL A 12 5.31 2.49 0.03
C VAL A 12 6.30 3.06 -0.98
N GLY A 13 5.80 3.80 -1.99
CA GLY A 13 6.65 4.36 -3.04
C GLY A 13 7.75 5.29 -2.50
N SER A 14 7.45 6.11 -1.48
CA SER A 14 8.46 6.99 -0.88
C SER A 14 9.55 6.21 -0.15
N ARG A 15 9.20 5.09 0.49
CA ARG A 15 10.17 4.18 1.13
C ARG A 15 11.03 3.47 0.11
N VAL A 16 10.45 3.05 -1.02
CA VAL A 16 11.21 2.46 -2.14
C VAL A 16 12.21 3.46 -2.69
N VAL A 17 11.80 4.71 -2.95
CA VAL A 17 12.71 5.77 -3.42
C VAL A 17 13.86 5.99 -2.44
N LYS A 18 13.56 6.17 -1.15
CA LYS A 18 14.58 6.36 -0.10
C LYS A 18 15.54 5.17 -0.01
N GLY A 19 15.01 3.95 -0.06
CA GLY A 19 15.83 2.74 -0.02
C GLY A 19 16.74 2.57 -1.24
N LEU A 20 16.32 2.97 -2.44
CA LEU A 20 17.17 3.03 -3.62
C LEU A 20 18.27 4.08 -3.46
N LEU A 21 17.96 5.28 -2.96
CA LEU A 21 18.94 6.31 -2.67
C LEU A 21 20.00 5.85 -1.66
N HIS A 22 19.61 5.13 -0.59
CA HIS A 22 20.55 4.54 0.36
C HIS A 22 21.49 3.49 -0.26
N ARG A 23 21.09 2.91 -1.41
CA ARG A 23 21.92 2.00 -2.20
C ARG A 23 22.73 2.73 -3.29
N ASN A 24 22.81 4.07 -3.24
CA ASN A 24 23.44 4.92 -4.25
C ASN A 24 22.83 4.77 -5.66
N VAL A 25 21.54 4.41 -5.73
CA VAL A 25 20.77 4.38 -6.97
C VAL A 25 19.91 5.63 -7.03
N ARG A 26 20.09 6.46 -8.07
CA ARG A 26 19.26 7.63 -8.34
C ARG A 26 18.07 7.23 -9.19
N PRO A 27 16.84 7.10 -8.63
CA PRO A 27 15.68 6.71 -9.39
C PRO A 27 15.05 7.89 -10.12
N VAL A 28 14.27 7.57 -11.16
CA VAL A 28 13.30 8.47 -11.77
C VAL A 28 11.99 8.31 -11.03
N VAL A 29 11.36 9.40 -10.61
CA VAL A 29 10.04 9.39 -9.95
C VAL A 29 8.98 9.94 -10.90
N PHE A 30 7.89 9.19 -11.08
CA PHE A 30 6.74 9.60 -11.88
C PHE A 30 5.64 10.08 -10.96
N VAL A 31 5.33 11.37 -11.00
CA VAL A 31 4.47 12.04 -10.02
C VAL A 31 3.56 13.08 -10.67
N ARG A 32 2.39 13.32 -10.06
CA ARG A 32 1.47 14.39 -10.46
C ARG A 32 1.91 15.75 -9.93
N ASP A 33 2.48 15.76 -8.74
CA ASP A 33 2.88 16.97 -8.01
C ASP A 33 4.42 17.03 -7.89
N GLN A 34 5.01 17.85 -8.77
CA GLN A 34 6.46 18.09 -8.80
C GLN A 34 6.96 18.77 -7.51
N ALA A 35 6.19 19.71 -6.97
CA ALA A 35 6.60 20.45 -5.78
C ALA A 35 6.70 19.52 -4.56
N LYS A 36 5.73 18.61 -4.40
CA LYS A 36 5.76 17.58 -3.35
C LYS A 36 6.96 16.65 -3.51
N ALA A 37 7.26 16.20 -4.72
CA ALA A 37 8.42 15.34 -4.97
C ALA A 37 9.74 16.08 -4.69
N ARG A 38 9.86 17.34 -5.11
CA ARG A 38 11.02 18.18 -4.84
C ARG A 38 11.23 18.41 -3.34
N ALA A 39 10.16 18.64 -2.60
CA ALA A 39 10.21 18.79 -1.14
C ALA A 39 10.68 17.52 -0.42
N LEU A 40 10.34 16.31 -0.96
CA LEU A 40 10.72 15.04 -0.36
C LEU A 40 12.15 14.60 -0.68
N TYR A 41 12.65 14.91 -1.89
CA TYR A 41 13.85 14.30 -2.42
C TYR A 41 14.93 15.30 -2.87
N GLY A 42 14.59 16.59 -3.01
CA GLY A 42 15.51 17.59 -3.58
C GLY A 42 15.94 17.21 -4.98
N ASP A 43 17.24 17.30 -5.23
CA ASP A 43 17.88 16.96 -6.52
C ASP A 43 18.43 15.51 -6.57
N ASN A 44 18.10 14.69 -5.56
CA ASN A 44 18.58 13.31 -5.49
C ASN A 44 17.85 12.35 -6.43
N VAL A 45 16.77 12.78 -7.07
CA VAL A 45 15.95 12.00 -8.02
C VAL A 45 15.73 12.78 -9.31
N ASP A 46 15.45 12.07 -10.40
CA ASP A 46 14.92 12.69 -11.62
C ASP A 46 13.40 12.70 -11.55
N ILE A 47 12.80 13.88 -11.70
CA ILE A 47 11.34 14.03 -11.61
C ILE A 47 10.75 14.09 -13.01
N ARG A 48 9.79 13.18 -13.28
CA ARG A 48 8.93 13.21 -14.48
C ARG A 48 7.50 13.43 -14.05
N VAL A 49 6.90 14.50 -14.56
CA VAL A 49 5.52 14.88 -14.20
C VAL A 49 4.55 14.19 -15.14
N GLY A 50 3.49 13.58 -14.59
CA GLY A 50 2.44 12.94 -15.35
C GLY A 50 1.47 12.16 -14.46
N ASP A 51 0.53 11.49 -15.08
CA ASP A 51 -0.50 10.68 -14.42
C ASP A 51 -0.62 9.31 -15.11
N LEU A 52 -0.82 8.24 -14.33
CA LEU A 52 -1.08 6.90 -14.89
C LEU A 52 -2.38 6.81 -15.72
N ARG A 53 -3.28 7.80 -15.59
CA ARG A 53 -4.46 7.94 -16.43
C ARG A 53 -4.16 8.54 -17.80
N ASP A 54 -2.99 9.17 -17.97
CA ASP A 54 -2.52 9.73 -19.22
C ASP A 54 -1.41 8.88 -19.82
N ASN A 55 -1.78 8.05 -20.79
CA ASN A 55 -0.87 7.16 -21.49
C ASN A 55 0.26 7.90 -22.23
N HIS A 56 0.04 9.17 -22.64
CA HIS A 56 1.06 9.97 -23.31
C HIS A 56 2.17 10.37 -22.32
N SER A 57 1.79 10.87 -21.15
CA SER A 57 2.75 11.25 -20.11
C SER A 57 3.56 10.03 -19.60
N LEU A 58 2.90 8.87 -19.46
CA LEU A 58 3.58 7.65 -19.06
C LEU A 58 4.57 7.17 -20.13
N ARG A 59 4.20 7.23 -21.41
CA ARG A 59 5.11 6.87 -22.51
C ARG A 59 6.35 7.76 -22.53
N ALA A 60 6.18 9.07 -22.36
CA ALA A 60 7.29 10.01 -22.26
C ALA A 60 8.16 9.71 -21.03
N ALA A 61 7.51 9.37 -19.92
CA ALA A 61 8.19 9.05 -18.67
C ALA A 61 8.99 7.75 -18.73
N LEU A 62 8.69 6.82 -19.62
CA LEU A 62 9.40 5.55 -19.76
C LEU A 62 10.62 5.61 -20.70
N HIS A 63 10.95 6.79 -21.26
CA HIS A 63 12.15 6.94 -22.09
C HIS A 63 13.42 6.62 -21.30
N ARG A 64 14.24 5.68 -21.82
CA ARG A 64 15.48 5.18 -21.18
C ARG A 64 15.29 4.58 -19.78
N ILE A 65 14.14 3.95 -19.53
CA ILE A 65 13.87 3.21 -18.28
C ILE A 65 14.08 1.72 -18.51
N ASP A 66 14.85 1.08 -17.63
CA ASP A 66 15.09 -0.35 -17.66
C ASP A 66 14.07 -1.13 -16.81
N VAL A 67 13.68 -0.57 -15.66
CA VAL A 67 12.79 -1.25 -14.70
C VAL A 67 11.70 -0.30 -14.22
N LEU A 68 10.45 -0.75 -14.27
CA LEU A 68 9.29 -0.01 -13.79
C LEU A 68 8.81 -0.58 -12.45
N PHE A 69 8.69 0.27 -11.42
CA PHE A 69 7.88 -0.03 -10.24
C PHE A 69 6.48 0.54 -10.45
N LEU A 70 5.49 -0.36 -10.57
CA LEU A 70 4.09 0.01 -10.80
C LEU A 70 3.30 -0.08 -9.50
N LEU A 71 2.93 1.06 -8.96
CA LEU A 71 2.01 1.21 -7.83
C LEU A 71 0.76 1.91 -8.33
N ASN A 72 -0.37 1.25 -8.23
CA ASN A 72 -1.68 1.72 -8.67
C ASN A 72 -2.77 1.17 -7.74
N SER A 73 -3.88 1.88 -7.61
CA SER A 73 -4.99 1.52 -6.73
C SER A 73 -6.33 2.01 -7.27
N GLY A 74 -7.41 1.52 -6.69
CA GLY A 74 -8.78 1.92 -7.02
C GLY A 74 -9.44 1.08 -8.12
N PRO A 75 -10.73 1.33 -8.40
CA PRO A 75 -11.54 0.50 -9.30
C PRO A 75 -11.03 0.42 -10.74
N GLU A 76 -10.33 1.47 -11.21
CA GLU A 76 -9.75 1.53 -12.56
C GLU A 76 -8.35 0.92 -12.66
N LEU A 77 -7.91 0.21 -11.61
CA LEU A 77 -6.58 -0.40 -11.54
C LEU A 77 -6.31 -1.33 -12.73
N ILE A 78 -7.30 -2.11 -13.15
CA ILE A 78 -7.17 -3.11 -14.21
C ILE A 78 -6.74 -2.47 -15.52
N GLN A 79 -7.48 -1.42 -15.94
CA GLN A 79 -7.22 -0.71 -17.20
C GLN A 79 -5.86 0.00 -17.16
N ARG A 80 -5.54 0.62 -16.02
CA ARG A 80 -4.26 1.32 -15.83
C ARG A 80 -3.07 0.37 -15.82
N ASP A 81 -3.19 -0.78 -15.16
CA ASP A 81 -2.13 -1.79 -15.14
C ASP A 81 -1.90 -2.39 -16.53
N ALA A 82 -2.98 -2.69 -17.25
CA ALA A 82 -2.90 -3.20 -18.62
C ALA A 82 -2.19 -2.19 -19.55
N ALA A 83 -2.63 -0.92 -19.52
CA ALA A 83 -2.04 0.13 -20.32
C ALA A 83 -0.56 0.37 -19.95
N ALA A 84 -0.25 0.46 -18.65
CA ALA A 84 1.12 0.66 -18.19
C ALA A 84 2.06 -0.47 -18.64
N ALA A 85 1.63 -1.72 -18.56
CA ALA A 85 2.43 -2.86 -18.99
C ALA A 85 2.66 -2.88 -20.50
N GLN A 86 1.64 -2.58 -21.29
CA GLN A 86 1.76 -2.47 -22.76
C GLN A 86 2.72 -1.35 -23.16
N ILE A 87 2.58 -0.17 -22.56
CA ILE A 87 3.45 0.98 -22.84
C ILE A 87 4.88 0.68 -22.39
N ALA A 88 5.07 0.08 -21.22
CA ALA A 88 6.39 -0.30 -20.72
C ALA A 88 7.09 -1.29 -21.66
N LYS A 89 6.36 -2.32 -22.12
CA LYS A 89 6.91 -3.27 -23.09
C LYS A 89 7.29 -2.60 -24.41
N ALA A 90 6.41 -1.75 -24.95
CA ALA A 90 6.67 -1.03 -26.18
C ALA A 90 7.84 -0.03 -26.06
N ALA A 91 8.10 0.50 -24.88
CA ALA A 91 9.22 1.38 -24.56
C ALA A 91 10.54 0.62 -24.32
N GLY A 92 10.55 -0.72 -24.36
CA GLY A 92 11.73 -1.54 -24.12
C GLY A 92 12.10 -1.72 -22.65
N VAL A 93 11.15 -1.50 -21.72
CA VAL A 93 11.35 -1.79 -20.30
C VAL A 93 11.60 -3.29 -20.13
N GLN A 94 12.71 -3.63 -19.48
CA GLN A 94 13.18 -5.00 -19.33
C GLN A 94 12.40 -5.77 -18.26
N ARG A 95 11.86 -5.07 -17.24
CA ARG A 95 11.13 -5.70 -16.13
C ARG A 95 10.14 -4.73 -15.47
N LEU A 96 9.00 -5.27 -15.04
CA LEU A 96 7.98 -4.59 -14.29
C LEU A 96 7.83 -5.24 -12.90
N VAL A 97 7.98 -4.46 -11.84
CA VAL A 97 7.64 -4.89 -10.47
C VAL A 97 6.36 -4.19 -10.06
N LYS A 98 5.31 -4.96 -9.78
CA LYS A 98 4.02 -4.40 -9.34
C LYS A 98 3.86 -4.54 -7.84
N LEU A 99 3.45 -3.46 -7.16
CA LEU A 99 2.83 -3.58 -5.85
C LEU A 99 1.39 -4.05 -6.05
N SER A 100 1.14 -5.30 -5.69
CA SER A 100 -0.16 -5.96 -5.75
C SER A 100 -0.76 -6.08 -4.35
N SER A 101 -1.59 -7.08 -4.10
CA SER A 101 -2.17 -7.43 -2.79
C SER A 101 -2.17 -8.95 -2.60
N LEU A 102 -2.00 -9.41 -1.36
CA LEU A 102 -2.20 -10.83 -1.01
C LEU A 102 -3.65 -11.25 -1.23
N ASP A 103 -4.60 -10.32 -1.11
CA ASP A 103 -6.01 -10.54 -1.38
C ASP A 103 -6.29 -10.97 -2.83
N ALA A 104 -5.36 -10.68 -3.76
CA ALA A 104 -5.43 -11.19 -5.13
C ALA A 104 -5.42 -12.74 -5.20
N HIS A 105 -4.68 -13.39 -4.28
CA HIS A 105 -4.70 -14.84 -4.14
C HIS A 105 -6.04 -15.36 -3.62
N HIS A 106 -6.65 -14.63 -2.70
CA HIS A 106 -7.92 -15.00 -2.07
C HIS A 106 -9.16 -14.57 -2.87
N GLN A 107 -8.99 -13.78 -3.93
CA GLN A 107 -10.07 -13.20 -4.73
C GLN A 107 -11.07 -12.40 -3.87
N VAL A 108 -10.56 -11.58 -2.95
CA VAL A 108 -11.36 -10.82 -1.97
C VAL A 108 -11.15 -9.33 -2.18
N GLY A 109 -12.23 -8.58 -2.12
CA GLY A 109 -12.20 -7.11 -2.14
C GLY A 109 -11.38 -6.52 -3.28
N THR A 110 -10.48 -5.60 -2.96
CA THR A 110 -9.57 -4.98 -3.94
C THR A 110 -8.64 -6.00 -4.60
N GLY A 111 -8.43 -7.15 -3.99
CA GLY A 111 -7.63 -8.26 -4.53
C GLY A 111 -8.16 -8.78 -5.87
N VAL A 112 -9.47 -8.72 -6.11
CA VAL A 112 -10.07 -9.09 -7.41
C VAL A 112 -9.51 -8.19 -8.53
N TRP A 113 -9.42 -6.88 -8.29
CA TRP A 113 -8.87 -5.93 -9.26
C TRP A 113 -7.36 -6.16 -9.47
N HIS A 114 -6.62 -6.43 -8.38
CA HIS A 114 -5.20 -6.75 -8.45
C HIS A 114 -4.93 -8.03 -9.25
N ALA A 115 -5.71 -9.10 -9.03
CA ALA A 115 -5.57 -10.35 -9.78
C ALA A 115 -5.81 -10.15 -11.29
N GLN A 116 -6.80 -9.36 -11.66
CA GLN A 116 -7.08 -9.03 -13.06
C GLN A 116 -5.97 -8.15 -13.67
N GLY A 117 -5.46 -7.17 -12.92
CA GLY A 117 -4.31 -6.36 -13.33
C GLY A 117 -3.05 -7.21 -13.54
N GLU A 118 -2.76 -8.15 -12.63
CA GLU A 118 -1.65 -9.10 -12.80
C GLU A 118 -1.81 -9.98 -14.03
N SER A 119 -3.04 -10.45 -14.30
CA SER A 119 -3.34 -11.24 -15.50
C SER A 119 -3.08 -10.43 -16.77
N ALA A 120 -3.50 -9.17 -16.80
CA ALA A 120 -3.24 -8.26 -17.91
C ALA A 120 -1.73 -8.00 -18.11
N ILE A 121 -0.96 -7.83 -17.03
CA ILE A 121 0.50 -7.70 -17.12
C ILE A 121 1.14 -8.96 -17.70
N ARG A 122 0.76 -10.14 -17.19
CA ARG A 122 1.27 -11.44 -17.72
C ARG A 122 1.00 -11.60 -19.21
N ALA A 123 -0.19 -11.22 -19.67
CA ALA A 123 -0.59 -11.32 -21.07
C ALA A 123 0.29 -10.48 -22.02
N THR A 124 0.95 -9.42 -21.53
CA THR A 124 1.89 -8.65 -22.35
C THR A 124 3.20 -9.39 -22.61
N GLY A 125 3.55 -10.39 -21.80
CA GLY A 125 4.83 -11.09 -21.85
C GLY A 125 6.03 -10.22 -21.42
N ILE A 126 5.81 -9.09 -20.72
CA ILE A 126 6.90 -8.37 -20.06
C ILE A 126 7.40 -9.17 -18.84
N PRO A 127 8.71 -9.32 -18.62
CA PRO A 127 9.20 -9.91 -17.38
C PRO A 127 8.68 -9.15 -16.16
N PHE A 128 8.14 -9.86 -15.16
CA PHE A 128 7.47 -9.24 -14.03
C PHE A 128 7.87 -9.88 -12.69
N ALA A 129 7.61 -9.15 -11.59
CA ALA A 129 7.47 -9.68 -10.24
C ALA A 129 6.29 -8.97 -9.55
N PHE A 130 5.51 -9.71 -8.75
CA PHE A 130 4.39 -9.14 -8.01
C PHE A 130 4.67 -9.21 -6.51
N VAL A 131 4.78 -8.06 -5.87
CA VAL A 131 4.86 -7.97 -4.41
C VAL A 131 3.42 -7.92 -3.89
N ARG A 132 3.02 -8.94 -3.13
CA ARG A 132 1.65 -9.13 -2.64
C ARG A 132 1.59 -8.99 -1.12
N PRO A 133 1.58 -7.77 -0.58
CA PRO A 133 1.42 -7.57 0.85
C PRO A 133 0.01 -7.89 1.31
N THR A 134 -0.12 -8.29 2.57
CA THR A 134 -1.35 -8.23 3.35
C THR A 134 -1.65 -6.78 3.79
N GLY A 135 -2.67 -6.57 4.63
CA GLY A 135 -2.99 -5.25 5.19
C GLY A 135 -1.79 -4.62 5.90
N PHE A 136 -1.67 -3.30 5.83
CA PHE A 136 -0.50 -2.55 6.33
C PHE A 136 -0.68 -2.20 7.81
N MET A 137 0.40 -2.29 8.59
CA MET A 137 0.39 -1.85 10.00
C MET A 137 0.01 -0.37 10.14
N SER A 138 0.35 0.45 9.16
CA SER A 138 0.00 1.86 9.12
C SER A 138 -1.51 2.14 9.01
N ASN A 139 -2.33 1.14 8.67
CA ASN A 139 -3.78 1.27 8.73
C ASN A 139 -4.27 1.60 10.14
N ALA A 140 -3.50 1.25 11.18
CA ALA A 140 -3.78 1.63 12.55
C ALA A 140 -3.84 3.16 12.75
N LEU A 141 -3.20 3.95 11.90
CA LEU A 141 -3.27 5.41 11.95
C LEU A 141 -4.67 5.95 11.60
N PHE A 142 -5.47 5.21 10.83
CA PHE A 142 -6.85 5.59 10.52
C PHE A 142 -7.78 5.49 11.74
N TRP A 143 -7.41 4.70 12.74
CA TRP A 143 -8.17 4.55 13.97
C TRP A 143 -7.88 5.64 14.99
N THR A 144 -6.83 6.44 14.77
CA THR A 144 -6.31 7.40 15.75
C THR A 144 -7.35 8.43 16.17
N SER A 145 -8.16 8.98 15.26
CA SER A 145 -9.19 9.96 15.58
C SER A 145 -10.28 9.36 16.48
N GLN A 146 -10.73 8.16 16.21
CA GLN A 146 -11.74 7.45 16.98
C GLN A 146 -11.20 7.06 18.37
N ILE A 147 -10.00 6.49 18.42
CA ILE A 147 -9.34 6.12 19.67
C ILE A 147 -9.19 7.34 20.58
N LYS A 148 -8.86 8.50 20.05
CA LYS A 148 -8.70 9.71 20.84
C LYS A 148 -10.00 10.29 21.34
N ALA A 149 -11.03 10.28 20.51
CA ALA A 149 -12.32 10.86 20.86
C ALA A 149 -13.06 9.99 21.89
N GLU A 150 -12.96 8.66 21.76
CA GLU A 150 -13.86 7.74 22.46
C GLU A 150 -13.15 6.62 23.24
N GLY A 151 -11.84 6.43 23.06
CA GLY A 151 -11.11 5.28 23.65
C GLY A 151 -11.58 3.94 23.09
N VAL A 152 -12.07 3.92 21.85
CA VAL A 152 -12.67 2.73 21.23
C VAL A 152 -12.11 2.50 19.85
N LEU A 153 -11.89 1.23 19.49
CA LEU A 153 -11.66 0.78 18.14
C LEU A 153 -12.85 -0.08 17.70
N ARG A 154 -13.56 0.33 16.67
CA ARG A 154 -14.70 -0.40 16.12
C ARG A 154 -14.37 -1.03 14.79
N SER A 155 -14.79 -2.29 14.59
CA SER A 155 -14.67 -2.97 13.30
C SER A 155 -15.67 -4.12 13.19
N SER A 156 -16.05 -4.43 11.95
CA SER A 156 -16.89 -5.61 11.65
C SER A 156 -16.09 -6.90 11.46
N THR A 157 -14.81 -6.91 11.80
CA THR A 157 -13.92 -8.07 11.67
C THR A 157 -14.12 -9.12 12.77
N GLY A 158 -14.86 -8.81 13.83
CA GLY A 158 -15.05 -9.72 14.98
C GLY A 158 -13.70 -10.16 15.58
N ASP A 159 -13.57 -11.46 15.88
CA ASP A 159 -12.35 -12.07 16.42
C ASP A 159 -11.39 -12.55 15.32
N GLY A 160 -11.70 -12.25 14.04
CA GLY A 160 -10.88 -12.62 12.89
C GLY A 160 -9.49 -12.00 12.97
N ARG A 161 -8.50 -12.75 12.45
CA ARG A 161 -7.08 -12.39 12.54
C ARG A 161 -6.50 -12.13 11.16
N ILE A 162 -5.53 -11.23 11.10
CA ILE A 162 -4.79 -10.89 9.89
C ILE A 162 -3.34 -10.53 10.26
N PRO A 163 -2.34 -11.02 9.50
CA PRO A 163 -0.93 -10.73 9.77
C PRO A 163 -0.50 -9.43 9.10
N PHE A 164 -0.90 -8.26 9.64
CA PHE A 164 -0.50 -6.95 9.13
C PHE A 164 1.01 -6.84 8.96
N ILE A 165 1.44 -6.21 7.85
CA ILE A 165 2.85 -6.04 7.50
C ILE A 165 3.30 -4.58 7.63
N ASP A 166 4.55 -4.38 8.05
CA ASP A 166 5.19 -3.07 8.10
C ASP A 166 5.46 -2.55 6.68
N PRO A 167 5.06 -1.32 6.34
CA PRO A 167 5.40 -0.70 5.06
C PRO A 167 6.90 -0.66 4.73
N ASP A 168 7.78 -0.66 5.74
CA ASP A 168 9.22 -0.72 5.52
C ASP A 168 9.65 -2.10 4.98
N ASP A 169 9.02 -3.20 5.45
CA ASP A 169 9.26 -4.54 4.92
C ASP A 169 8.74 -4.69 3.49
N ILE A 170 7.56 -4.10 3.20
CA ILE A 170 7.01 -4.09 1.83
C ILE A 170 8.00 -3.40 0.88
N ALA A 171 8.49 -2.22 1.26
CA ALA A 171 9.45 -1.47 0.46
C ALA A 171 10.77 -2.22 0.29
N ALA A 172 11.28 -2.85 1.34
CA ALA A 172 12.51 -3.63 1.28
C ALA A 172 12.39 -4.81 0.30
N VAL A 173 11.28 -5.57 0.35
CA VAL A 173 11.01 -6.66 -0.61
C VAL A 173 10.86 -6.12 -2.03
N ALA A 174 10.17 -5.00 -2.22
CA ALA A 174 10.02 -4.36 -3.53
C ALA A 174 11.39 -3.94 -4.11
N ILE A 175 12.30 -3.41 -3.28
CA ILE A 175 13.66 -3.03 -3.71
C ILE A 175 14.45 -4.26 -4.14
N GLU A 176 14.37 -5.38 -3.41
CA GLU A 176 15.01 -6.63 -3.82
C GLU A 176 14.47 -7.11 -5.18
N ALA A 177 13.15 -7.07 -5.39
CA ALA A 177 12.55 -7.43 -6.67
C ALA A 177 12.94 -6.47 -7.81
N LEU A 178 13.16 -5.19 -7.51
CA LEU A 178 13.60 -4.17 -8.47
C LEU A 178 15.07 -4.35 -8.86
N THR A 179 15.94 -4.67 -7.91
CA THR A 179 17.40 -4.61 -8.11
C THR A 179 18.03 -5.95 -8.50
N THR A 180 17.26 -7.05 -8.45
CA THR A 180 17.74 -8.39 -8.85
C THR A 180 16.77 -9.05 -9.84
N VAL A 181 17.26 -9.95 -10.67
CA VAL A 181 16.45 -10.79 -11.59
C VAL A 181 15.91 -12.05 -10.92
N LYS A 182 16.32 -12.32 -9.67
CA LYS A 182 16.01 -13.56 -8.96
C LYS A 182 14.51 -13.84 -8.84
N TYR A 183 13.69 -12.79 -8.76
CA TYR A 183 12.26 -12.88 -8.52
C TYR A 183 11.41 -12.69 -9.78
N VAL A 184 12.04 -12.72 -10.95
CA VAL A 184 11.31 -12.64 -12.24
C VAL A 184 10.38 -13.82 -12.41
N GLY A 185 9.11 -13.54 -12.72
CA GLY A 185 8.04 -14.53 -12.86
C GLY A 185 7.35 -14.90 -11.54
N GLU A 186 7.86 -14.41 -10.40
CA GLU A 186 7.33 -14.74 -9.08
C GLU A 186 6.22 -13.79 -8.60
N SER A 187 5.36 -14.34 -7.76
CA SER A 187 4.48 -13.58 -6.87
C SER A 187 4.96 -13.77 -5.44
N LEU A 188 5.23 -12.70 -4.73
CA LEU A 188 5.83 -12.67 -3.40
C LEU A 188 4.74 -12.34 -2.35
N PRO A 189 4.07 -13.36 -1.76
CA PRO A 189 3.03 -13.16 -0.75
C PRO A 189 3.67 -12.82 0.60
N ILE A 190 3.69 -11.55 0.97
CA ILE A 190 4.39 -11.06 2.17
C ILE A 190 3.42 -10.66 3.28
N THR A 191 3.73 -11.09 4.50
CA THR A 191 2.96 -10.79 5.71
C THR A 191 3.86 -10.32 6.84
N GLY A 192 3.26 -9.74 7.87
CA GLY A 192 3.91 -9.60 9.17
C GLY A 192 4.14 -10.96 9.86
N PRO A 193 4.82 -10.96 11.01
CA PRO A 193 5.25 -12.21 11.67
C PRO A 193 4.13 -12.89 12.47
N GLU A 194 3.02 -12.21 12.73
CA GLU A 194 1.96 -12.67 13.62
C GLU A 194 0.57 -12.26 13.11
N ALA A 195 -0.40 -13.16 13.21
CA ALA A 195 -1.79 -12.86 12.88
C ALA A 195 -2.49 -12.31 14.13
N LEU A 196 -2.91 -11.05 14.09
CA LEU A 196 -3.56 -10.32 15.18
C LEU A 196 -5.02 -10.05 14.86
N SER A 197 -5.89 -10.15 15.87
CA SER A 197 -7.23 -9.59 15.81
C SER A 197 -7.18 -8.06 16.01
N TYR A 198 -8.26 -7.38 15.65
CA TYR A 198 -8.37 -5.94 15.94
C TYR A 198 -8.42 -5.65 17.45
N ALA A 199 -8.90 -6.61 18.25
CA ALA A 199 -8.83 -6.55 19.72
C ALA A 199 -7.38 -6.64 20.23
N ASP A 200 -6.57 -7.56 19.68
CA ASP A 200 -5.14 -7.66 20.02
C ASP A 200 -4.41 -6.37 19.65
N MET A 201 -4.69 -5.81 18.48
CA MET A 201 -4.09 -4.54 18.05
C MET A 201 -4.50 -3.37 18.92
N ALA A 202 -5.78 -3.30 19.33
CA ALA A 202 -6.27 -2.29 20.29
C ALA A 202 -5.52 -2.38 21.63
N ALA A 203 -5.33 -3.60 22.16
CA ALA A 203 -4.58 -3.83 23.39
C ALA A 203 -3.11 -3.40 23.26
N LYS A 204 -2.43 -3.76 22.16
CA LYS A 204 -1.05 -3.34 21.89
C LYS A 204 -0.93 -1.81 21.75
N ILE A 205 -1.87 -1.15 21.06
CA ILE A 205 -1.90 0.31 20.96
C ILE A 205 -2.12 0.93 22.33
N ALA A 206 -3.07 0.41 23.15
CA ALA A 206 -3.35 0.89 24.50
C ALA A 206 -2.10 0.86 25.37
N ALA A 207 -1.35 -0.24 25.33
CA ALA A 207 -0.08 -0.38 26.06
C ALA A 207 0.97 0.65 25.56
N ALA A 208 1.10 0.83 24.23
CA ALA A 208 2.09 1.74 23.66
C ALA A 208 1.83 3.23 23.99
N ILE A 209 0.56 3.64 24.04
CA ILE A 209 0.18 5.03 24.33
C ILE A 209 -0.21 5.26 25.80
N GLN A 210 -0.18 4.20 26.63
CA GLN A 210 -0.55 4.22 28.06
C GLN A 210 -1.96 4.80 28.31
N LYS A 211 -2.92 4.44 27.46
CA LYS A 211 -4.33 4.83 27.57
C LYS A 211 -5.22 3.63 27.32
N PRO A 212 -6.31 3.46 28.07
CA PRO A 212 -7.23 2.35 27.82
C PRO A 212 -7.91 2.49 26.46
N ILE A 213 -7.92 1.41 25.70
CA ILE A 213 -8.65 1.28 24.45
C ILE A 213 -9.44 -0.03 24.50
N ARG A 214 -10.72 0.02 24.22
CA ARG A 214 -11.54 -1.18 24.07
C ARG A 214 -11.83 -1.45 22.61
N PHE A 215 -11.91 -2.70 22.24
CA PHE A 215 -12.46 -3.12 20.94
C PHE A 215 -13.97 -3.30 21.06
N GLU A 216 -14.70 -2.86 20.03
CA GLU A 216 -16.13 -3.03 19.91
C GLU A 216 -16.46 -3.59 18.53
N ALA A 217 -16.95 -4.83 18.50
CA ALA A 217 -17.42 -5.44 17.26
C ALA A 217 -18.71 -4.78 16.82
N ILE A 218 -18.79 -4.38 15.55
CA ILE A 218 -19.95 -3.76 14.94
C ILE A 218 -20.47 -4.59 13.75
N SER A 219 -21.71 -4.36 13.35
CA SER A 219 -22.28 -5.02 12.16
C SER A 219 -21.64 -4.50 10.86
N GLU A 220 -21.77 -5.27 9.77
CA GLU A 220 -21.34 -4.81 8.44
C GLU A 220 -22.09 -3.55 7.98
N GLU A 221 -23.35 -3.41 8.35
CA GLU A 221 -24.14 -2.22 8.03
C GLU A 221 -23.62 -0.98 8.74
N GLN A 222 -23.30 -1.12 10.04
CA GLN A 222 -22.67 -0.05 10.82
C GLN A 222 -21.28 0.31 10.25
N GLU A 223 -20.47 -0.68 9.86
CA GLU A 223 -19.17 -0.46 9.23
C GLU A 223 -19.31 0.28 7.89
N ARG A 224 -20.25 -0.15 7.05
CA ARG A 224 -20.57 0.52 5.77
C ARG A 224 -20.98 1.97 5.98
N SER A 225 -21.88 2.22 6.92
CA SER A 225 -22.32 3.58 7.26
C SER A 225 -21.20 4.46 7.78
N ARG A 226 -20.24 3.85 8.51
CA ARG A 226 -19.04 4.54 9.01
C ARG A 226 -18.09 4.88 7.87
N MET A 227 -17.83 3.94 6.96
CA MET A 227 -16.96 4.15 5.78
C MET A 227 -17.52 5.23 4.84
N ALA A 228 -18.82 5.26 4.60
CA ALA A 228 -19.47 6.25 3.73
C ALA A 228 -19.30 7.72 4.18
N LYS A 229 -18.83 7.97 5.42
CA LYS A 229 -18.54 9.32 5.90
C LYS A 229 -17.24 9.91 5.32
N TRP A 230 -16.35 9.06 4.78
CA TRP A 230 -15.03 9.47 4.30
C TRP A 230 -14.62 8.82 2.97
N GLU A 231 -15.31 7.78 2.52
CA GLU A 231 -15.12 7.11 1.23
C GLU A 231 -16.36 7.31 0.37
N GLU A 232 -16.20 7.96 -0.78
CA GLU A 232 -17.31 8.28 -1.68
C GLU A 232 -17.60 7.14 -2.67
N SER A 233 -16.61 6.27 -2.92
CA SER A 233 -16.74 5.15 -3.85
C SER A 233 -17.45 3.97 -3.22
N SER A 234 -18.67 3.66 -3.66
CA SER A 234 -19.39 2.47 -3.23
C SER A 234 -18.62 1.19 -3.54
N ALA A 235 -17.93 1.12 -4.68
CA ALA A 235 -17.10 -0.02 -5.06
C ALA A 235 -15.94 -0.25 -4.07
N MET A 236 -15.32 0.83 -3.56
CA MET A 236 -14.29 0.74 -2.52
C MET A 236 -14.87 0.27 -1.20
N ILE A 237 -16.03 0.79 -0.79
CA ILE A 237 -16.73 0.35 0.43
C ILE A 237 -17.06 -1.14 0.33
N ASP A 238 -17.62 -1.60 -0.78
CA ASP A 238 -17.96 -3.01 -1.01
C ASP A 238 -16.71 -3.90 -0.94
N ALA A 239 -15.63 -3.45 -1.53
CA ALA A 239 -14.36 -4.16 -1.48
C ALA A 239 -13.83 -4.30 -0.04
N HIS A 240 -13.85 -3.22 0.75
CA HIS A 240 -13.40 -3.25 2.15
C HIS A 240 -14.28 -4.13 3.03
N ILE A 241 -15.61 -4.04 2.88
CA ILE A 241 -16.55 -4.91 3.60
C ILE A 241 -16.29 -6.38 3.27
N SER A 242 -16.01 -6.69 2.01
CA SER A 242 -15.65 -8.06 1.59
C SER A 242 -14.35 -8.54 2.27
N ILE A 243 -13.33 -7.68 2.40
CA ILE A 243 -12.09 -7.99 3.12
C ILE A 243 -12.38 -8.21 4.62
N TYR A 244 -13.15 -7.33 5.26
CA TYR A 244 -13.48 -7.45 6.69
C TYR A 244 -14.28 -8.71 7.00
N ARG A 245 -15.18 -9.11 6.10
CA ARG A 245 -15.90 -10.39 6.17
C ARG A 245 -14.94 -11.57 6.07
N ALA A 246 -13.99 -11.54 5.12
CA ALA A 246 -13.00 -12.59 4.97
C ALA A 246 -12.06 -12.71 6.18
N ILE A 247 -11.72 -11.58 6.82
CA ILE A 247 -10.97 -11.58 8.10
C ILE A 247 -11.81 -12.26 9.18
N ARG A 248 -13.08 -11.87 9.35
CA ARG A 248 -13.98 -12.45 10.34
C ARG A 248 -14.18 -13.96 10.15
N GLU A 249 -14.18 -14.42 8.90
CA GLU A 249 -14.28 -15.83 8.53
C GLU A 249 -12.95 -16.60 8.67
N GLY A 250 -11.86 -15.94 9.10
CA GLY A 250 -10.54 -16.56 9.30
C GLY A 250 -9.78 -16.87 8.01
N ARG A 251 -10.25 -16.44 6.84
CA ARG A 251 -9.63 -16.76 5.54
C ARG A 251 -8.30 -16.05 5.28
N LEU A 252 -8.02 -14.97 6.01
CA LEU A 252 -6.83 -14.11 5.80
C LEU A 252 -5.81 -14.21 6.94
N ALA A 253 -5.88 -15.25 7.78
CA ALA A 253 -5.02 -15.38 8.96
C ALA A 253 -3.65 -16.01 8.69
N ALA A 254 -3.41 -16.55 7.50
CA ALA A 254 -2.18 -17.26 7.19
C ALA A 254 -0.95 -16.34 7.20
N VAL A 255 0.08 -16.72 7.96
CA VAL A 255 1.40 -16.06 7.97
C VAL A 255 2.29 -16.73 6.94
N THR A 256 3.02 -15.94 6.15
CA THR A 256 4.01 -16.42 5.18
C THR A 256 5.43 -16.17 5.69
N HIS A 257 6.38 -16.95 5.18
CA HIS A 257 7.83 -16.77 5.47
C HIS A 257 8.55 -16.02 4.32
N GLU A 258 7.80 -15.36 3.48
CA GLU A 258 8.33 -14.77 2.25
C GLU A 258 9.24 -13.56 2.50
N VAL A 259 8.94 -12.73 3.50
CA VAL A 259 9.83 -11.63 3.92
C VAL A 259 11.18 -12.21 4.36
N GLU A 260 11.17 -13.28 5.16
CA GLU A 260 12.40 -13.93 5.64
C GLU A 260 13.19 -14.56 4.49
N ARG A 261 12.51 -15.21 3.52
CA ARG A 261 13.12 -15.77 2.31
C ARG A 261 13.84 -14.70 1.49
N VAL A 262 13.20 -13.54 1.30
CA VAL A 262 13.70 -12.46 0.45
C VAL A 262 14.77 -11.64 1.18
N LEU A 263 14.50 -11.20 2.41
CA LEU A 263 15.33 -10.22 3.13
C LEU A 263 16.38 -10.84 4.06
N ARG A 264 16.36 -12.18 4.26
CA ARG A 264 17.24 -12.90 5.18
C ARG A 264 17.15 -12.40 6.64
N ARG A 265 16.01 -11.82 7.01
CA ARG A 265 15.66 -11.42 8.35
C ARG A 265 14.16 -11.60 8.58
N LYS A 266 13.75 -11.69 9.84
CA LYS A 266 12.32 -11.72 10.19
C LYS A 266 11.65 -10.38 9.81
N PRO A 267 10.35 -10.41 9.48
CA PRO A 267 9.57 -9.19 9.31
C PRO A 267 9.43 -8.44 10.65
N ASN A 268 9.25 -7.12 10.59
CA ASN A 268 9.00 -6.30 11.75
C ASN A 268 7.67 -6.69 12.40
N SER A 269 7.63 -6.75 13.73
CA SER A 269 6.39 -6.97 14.49
C SER A 269 5.54 -5.70 14.59
N PHE A 270 4.26 -5.86 14.94
CA PHE A 270 3.38 -4.74 15.19
C PHE A 270 3.86 -3.88 16.37
N ASP A 271 4.42 -4.50 17.41
CA ASP A 271 5.02 -3.77 18.54
C ASP A 271 6.23 -2.92 18.12
N HIS A 272 7.09 -3.47 17.23
CA HIS A 272 8.22 -2.71 16.69
C HIS A 272 7.74 -1.50 15.87
N TRP A 273 6.73 -1.68 15.03
CA TRP A 273 6.11 -0.60 14.27
C TRP A 273 5.47 0.45 15.19
N LEU A 274 4.73 0.02 16.23
CA LEU A 274 4.13 0.91 17.24
C LEU A 274 5.17 1.75 17.94
N HIS A 275 6.28 1.17 18.37
CA HIS A 275 7.36 1.91 19.03
C HIS A 275 7.86 3.09 18.18
N ARG A 276 8.01 2.90 16.88
CA ARG A 276 8.43 3.96 15.94
C ARG A 276 7.34 5.00 15.66
N ASN A 277 6.06 4.66 15.88
CA ASN A 277 4.92 5.49 15.51
C ASN A 277 4.07 5.92 16.72
N ALA A 278 4.45 5.59 17.94
CA ALA A 278 3.69 5.89 19.17
C ALA A 278 3.41 7.39 19.31
N THR A 279 4.37 8.23 19.01
CA THR A 279 4.22 9.69 19.04
C THR A 279 3.15 10.16 18.05
N THR A 280 3.10 9.61 16.85
CA THR A 280 2.08 9.94 15.84
C THR A 280 0.69 9.52 16.31
N ILE A 281 0.58 8.36 16.97
CA ILE A 281 -0.68 7.85 17.52
C ILE A 281 -1.11 8.69 18.75
N SER A 282 -0.19 9.15 19.59
CA SER A 282 -0.47 9.92 20.79
C SER A 282 -0.58 11.43 20.59
N LEU A 283 0.24 12.06 19.72
CA LEU A 283 0.43 13.51 19.57
C LEU A 283 -0.59 14.22 18.67
N THR A 284 -1.57 13.60 18.07
CA THR A 284 -2.63 14.37 17.44
C THR A 284 -3.60 14.95 18.50
N SER A 285 -3.06 15.62 19.54
CA SER A 285 -3.85 16.37 20.51
C SER A 285 -3.94 17.82 20.04
N GLY A 286 -5.17 18.28 19.69
CA GLY A 286 -5.59 19.66 19.79
C GLY A 286 -4.97 20.69 18.86
N THR A 287 -5.03 20.51 17.59
CA THR A 287 -5.48 21.51 16.60
C THR A 287 -6.15 20.72 15.51
N GLY A 288 -7.42 21.04 15.24
CA GLY A 288 -8.19 20.32 14.23
C GLY A 288 -7.35 20.15 12.97
N ASN A 289 -6.79 19.00 12.81
CA ASN A 289 -6.39 18.55 11.50
C ASN A 289 -7.71 18.37 10.74
N ARG A 290 -8.29 19.52 10.33
CA ARG A 290 -8.92 19.50 9.03
C ARG A 290 -7.92 18.71 8.21
N CYS A 291 -8.28 17.47 7.92
CA CYS A 291 -7.78 16.82 6.73
C CYS A 291 -7.63 17.97 5.75
N ARG A 292 -6.41 18.45 5.48
CA ARG A 292 -6.24 19.47 4.46
C ARG A 292 -6.87 18.82 3.27
N LYS A 293 -8.09 19.26 2.97
CA LYS A 293 -8.56 19.30 1.61
C LYS A 293 -7.43 20.06 0.92
N SER A 294 -6.45 19.31 0.43
CA SER A 294 -5.56 19.83 -0.58
C SER A 294 -6.55 20.40 -1.57
N SER A 295 -6.48 21.72 -1.75
CA SER A 295 -7.32 22.52 -2.62
C SER A 295 -7.92 21.62 -3.70
N LEU A 296 -9.23 21.43 -3.63
CA LEU A 296 -10.02 20.88 -4.70
C LEU A 296 -9.75 21.70 -5.95
N THR A 297 -8.79 21.27 -6.76
CA THR A 297 -8.96 21.39 -8.19
C THR A 297 -9.94 20.28 -8.52
N ALA A 298 -11.00 20.62 -9.24
CA ALA A 298 -12.14 19.79 -9.58
C ALA A 298 -11.70 18.49 -10.28
N ASP A 299 -11.31 17.50 -9.54
CA ASP A 299 -11.11 16.12 -9.98
C ASP A 299 -10.92 15.23 -8.75
N GLY A 300 -12.07 14.73 -8.27
CA GLY A 300 -12.19 14.00 -7.01
C GLY A 300 -11.60 12.60 -7.07
N SER A 301 -10.33 12.43 -6.77
CA SER A 301 -9.83 11.13 -6.37
C SER A 301 -8.59 11.27 -5.47
N THR A 302 -8.81 11.30 -4.16
CA THR A 302 -7.77 10.98 -3.20
C THR A 302 -7.69 9.46 -3.08
N SER A 303 -6.83 8.79 -3.84
CA SER A 303 -6.49 7.40 -3.59
C SER A 303 -5.71 7.32 -2.28
N ARG A 304 -6.35 6.89 -1.20
CA ARG A 304 -5.66 6.40 -0.02
C ARG A 304 -5.20 4.99 -0.33
N ALA A 305 -3.89 4.72 -0.25
CA ALA A 305 -3.37 3.37 -0.35
C ALA A 305 -3.85 2.57 0.87
N TRP A 306 -4.47 1.43 0.61
CA TRP A 306 -4.83 0.38 1.56
C TRP A 306 -3.88 -0.78 1.41
#